data_9c33cda62c291b83c974a02de4b4ec1f
#
_entry.id   9c33cda62c291b83c974a02de4b4ec1f
#
_cell.length_a   1.000
_cell.length_b   1.000
_cell.length_c   1.000
_cell.angle_alpha   90.00
_cell.angle_beta   90.00
_cell.angle_gamma   90.00
#
_symmetry.space_group_name_H-M   'P 1'
#
loop_
_entity.id
_entity.type
_entity.pdbx_description
1 polymer ?
#
loop_
_entity_poly.entity_id
_entity_poly.type
_entity_poly.pdbx_seq_one_letter_code
_entity_poly.pdbx_strand_id
1 'polypeptide(L)'
;MKAKKLFAVVGTDARQAAAGRVLERAGYAVGGAEQVALADYILLPLPLDAPRTPLAELLRAAKPGAVALGGRLSVQAKTIAQEAGVELVDYFARPELTVYNAIPTAEGCIGILLAERTRTLWGTNLLLLGFGPVGQALGARLAALGANVTVCARRAEQRALAESLGLQGAELARLAALAPAFDTVVNTIPAPVLTEPVLAALRPGSLIVDLASKPGGTDFAAAQRLGCKAIHALSLPAACAPDTAGEAVARTVLTILREREEHT
;
A
#
# COMPACT_ATOMS: atom_id res chain seq x y z
N MET A 1 -29.18 9.54 -26.40
CA MET A 1 -28.28 8.92 -25.39
C MET A 1 -26.98 9.71 -25.37
N LYS A 2 -26.53 10.22 -24.21
CA LYS A 2 -25.17 10.80 -24.11
C LYS A 2 -24.15 9.70 -24.43
N ALA A 3 -23.16 10.00 -25.27
CA ALA A 3 -22.07 9.08 -25.55
C ALA A 3 -21.39 8.68 -24.23
N LYS A 4 -21.07 7.39 -24.05
CA LYS A 4 -20.34 6.92 -22.88
C LYS A 4 -18.95 7.54 -22.89
N LYS A 5 -18.53 8.10 -21.75
CA LYS A 5 -17.15 8.56 -21.57
C LYS A 5 -16.19 7.36 -21.64
N LEU A 6 -15.04 7.56 -22.27
CA LEU A 6 -14.05 6.52 -22.54
C LEU A 6 -12.87 6.62 -21.57
N PHE A 7 -12.51 5.50 -20.95
CA PHE A 7 -11.22 5.29 -20.26
C PHE A 7 -10.22 4.59 -21.16
N ALA A 8 -9.02 5.13 -21.27
CA ALA A 8 -7.85 4.39 -21.71
C ALA A 8 -7.12 3.86 -20.47
N VAL A 9 -7.10 2.54 -20.28
CA VAL A 9 -6.37 1.88 -19.18
C VAL A 9 -5.00 1.48 -19.69
N VAL A 10 -3.97 2.13 -19.17
CA VAL A 10 -2.58 1.96 -19.60
C VAL A 10 -1.83 1.02 -18.68
N GLY A 11 -1.17 0.02 -19.25
CA GLY A 11 -0.38 -0.98 -18.52
C GLY A 11 -0.96 -2.38 -18.59
N THR A 12 -0.10 -3.37 -18.30
CA THR A 12 -0.43 -4.81 -18.38
C THR A 12 -0.54 -5.49 -17.01
N ASP A 13 -0.47 -4.72 -15.94
CA ASP A 13 -0.59 -5.21 -14.57
C ASP A 13 -2.01 -5.73 -14.29
N ALA A 14 -2.13 -6.83 -13.57
CA ALA A 14 -3.44 -7.41 -13.22
C ALA A 14 -4.37 -6.43 -12.49
N ARG A 15 -3.81 -5.48 -11.72
CA ARG A 15 -4.57 -4.39 -11.08
C ARG A 15 -5.25 -3.49 -12.11
N GLN A 16 -4.57 -3.18 -13.23
CA GLN A 16 -5.15 -2.36 -14.29
C GLN A 16 -6.31 -3.09 -14.97
N ALA A 17 -6.15 -4.39 -15.24
CA ALA A 17 -7.24 -5.20 -15.78
C ALA A 17 -8.45 -5.25 -14.82
N ALA A 18 -8.22 -5.40 -13.52
CA ALA A 18 -9.28 -5.39 -12.50
C ALA A 18 -9.95 -4.02 -12.41
N ALA A 19 -9.18 -2.93 -12.44
CA ALA A 19 -9.72 -1.57 -12.46
C ALA A 19 -10.59 -1.34 -13.70
N GLY A 20 -10.14 -1.76 -14.87
CA GLY A 20 -10.92 -1.68 -16.12
C GLY A 20 -12.28 -2.35 -16.00
N ARG A 21 -12.34 -3.58 -15.47
CA ARG A 21 -13.62 -4.28 -15.24
C ARG A 21 -14.59 -3.53 -14.31
N VAL A 22 -14.07 -2.82 -13.30
CA VAL A 22 -14.92 -2.00 -12.42
C VAL A 22 -15.44 -0.77 -13.15
N LEU A 23 -14.60 -0.11 -13.94
CA LEU A 23 -14.99 1.07 -14.74
C LEU A 23 -16.04 0.70 -15.79
N GLU A 24 -15.92 -0.46 -16.45
CA GLU A 24 -16.94 -0.98 -17.36
C GLU A 24 -18.29 -1.20 -16.67
N ARG A 25 -18.28 -1.85 -15.51
CA ARG A 25 -19.48 -2.06 -14.67
C ARG A 25 -20.10 -0.74 -14.19
N ALA A 26 -19.29 0.30 -14.02
CA ALA A 26 -19.77 1.64 -13.69
C ALA A 26 -20.34 2.41 -14.91
N GLY A 27 -20.34 1.81 -16.11
CA GLY A 27 -20.99 2.35 -17.30
C GLY A 27 -20.06 3.09 -18.26
N TYR A 28 -18.77 3.12 -18.02
CA TYR A 28 -17.78 3.71 -18.94
C TYR A 28 -17.46 2.75 -20.10
N ALA A 29 -17.04 3.31 -21.23
CA ALA A 29 -16.31 2.53 -22.23
C ALA A 29 -14.85 2.38 -21.75
N VAL A 30 -14.24 1.22 -21.96
CA VAL A 30 -12.85 0.96 -21.53
C VAL A 30 -12.07 0.38 -22.72
N GLY A 31 -10.90 0.95 -22.97
CA GLY A 31 -9.93 0.49 -23.95
C GLY A 31 -8.51 0.53 -23.42
N GLY A 32 -7.57 0.13 -24.25
CA GLY A 32 -6.15 0.11 -23.91
C GLY A 32 -5.41 1.42 -24.23
N ALA A 33 -4.09 1.35 -24.16
CA ALA A 33 -3.21 2.50 -24.43
C ALA A 33 -3.36 3.07 -25.85
N GLU A 34 -3.79 2.26 -26.82
CA GLU A 34 -4.04 2.64 -28.21
C GLU A 34 -5.22 3.62 -28.36
N GLN A 35 -6.07 3.73 -27.34
CA GLN A 35 -7.23 4.61 -27.36
C GLN A 35 -7.01 5.94 -26.61
N VAL A 36 -5.80 6.21 -26.15
CA VAL A 36 -5.45 7.44 -25.39
C VAL A 36 -5.89 8.71 -26.12
N ALA A 37 -5.72 8.76 -27.46
CA ALA A 37 -6.09 9.93 -28.27
C ALA A 37 -7.62 10.20 -28.31
N LEU A 38 -8.44 9.24 -27.94
CA LEU A 38 -9.90 9.35 -27.94
C LEU A 38 -10.47 9.39 -26.52
N ALA A 39 -9.67 9.06 -25.51
CA ALA A 39 -10.11 8.87 -24.13
C ALA A 39 -10.46 10.19 -23.44
N ASP A 40 -11.54 10.18 -22.66
CA ASP A 40 -11.88 11.26 -21.73
C ASP A 40 -11.01 11.18 -20.47
N TYR A 41 -10.68 9.95 -20.07
CA TYR A 41 -9.90 9.63 -18.89
C TYR A 41 -8.79 8.64 -19.23
N ILE A 42 -7.62 8.83 -18.67
CA ILE A 42 -6.46 7.96 -18.87
C ILE A 42 -6.05 7.41 -17.50
N LEU A 43 -6.27 6.12 -17.26
CA LEU A 43 -5.79 5.45 -16.05
C LEU A 43 -4.37 4.94 -16.29
N LEU A 44 -3.41 5.59 -15.64
CA LEU A 44 -1.98 5.30 -15.77
C LEU A 44 -1.54 4.14 -14.86
N PRO A 45 -0.48 3.42 -15.20
CA PRO A 45 0.02 2.31 -14.40
C PRO A 45 0.59 2.76 -13.05
N LEU A 46 0.73 1.81 -12.11
CA LEU A 46 1.35 2.03 -10.81
C LEU A 46 2.45 0.97 -10.57
N PRO A 47 3.71 1.33 -10.43
CA PRO A 47 4.27 2.70 -10.47
C PRO A 47 4.28 3.29 -11.90
N LEU A 48 4.24 4.62 -11.95
CA LEU A 48 4.27 5.40 -13.21
C LEU A 48 5.59 5.27 -13.95
N ASP A 49 6.68 5.09 -13.21
CA ASP A 49 8.05 5.03 -13.71
C ASP A 49 8.42 3.63 -14.23
N ALA A 50 7.46 2.78 -14.53
CA ALA A 50 7.71 1.51 -15.19
C ALA A 50 8.36 1.77 -16.56
N PRO A 51 9.52 1.13 -16.90
CA PRO A 51 10.34 1.47 -18.07
C PRO A 51 9.64 1.35 -19.43
N ARG A 52 8.42 0.82 -19.45
CA ARG A 52 7.65 0.55 -20.67
C ARG A 52 6.56 1.58 -21.00
N THR A 53 6.38 2.60 -20.16
CA THR A 53 5.33 3.60 -20.40
C THR A 53 5.97 4.95 -20.71
N PRO A 54 6.07 5.35 -22.00
CA PRO A 54 6.57 6.68 -22.37
C PRO A 54 5.50 7.72 -22.00
N LEU A 55 5.49 8.16 -20.75
CA LEU A 55 4.48 9.07 -20.21
C LEU A 55 4.33 10.33 -21.06
N ALA A 56 5.45 10.91 -21.51
CA ALA A 56 5.42 12.11 -22.35
C ALA A 56 4.73 11.89 -23.70
N GLU A 57 4.91 10.73 -24.33
CA GLU A 57 4.26 10.39 -25.59
C GLU A 57 2.76 10.14 -25.39
N LEU A 58 2.41 9.40 -24.34
CA LEU A 58 1.03 9.13 -23.98
C LEU A 58 0.25 10.43 -23.72
N LEU A 59 0.81 11.33 -22.90
CA LEU A 59 0.12 12.57 -22.56
C LEU A 59 0.06 13.56 -23.74
N ARG A 60 1.06 13.61 -24.61
CA ARG A 60 0.98 14.42 -25.84
C ARG A 60 -0.06 13.90 -26.84
N ALA A 61 -0.33 12.60 -26.83
CA ALA A 61 -1.35 12.00 -27.68
C ALA A 61 -2.78 12.18 -27.13
N ALA A 62 -2.93 12.58 -25.88
CA ALA A 62 -4.23 12.77 -25.26
C ALA A 62 -5.03 13.90 -25.91
N LYS A 63 -6.35 13.71 -26.06
CA LYS A 63 -7.20 14.76 -26.60
C LYS A 63 -7.30 15.96 -25.64
N PRO A 64 -7.58 17.17 -26.14
CA PRO A 64 -7.81 18.33 -25.29
C PRO A 64 -8.93 18.07 -24.26
N GLY A 65 -8.66 18.44 -22.99
CA GLY A 65 -9.59 18.24 -21.90
C GLY A 65 -9.63 16.83 -21.31
N ALA A 66 -8.79 15.90 -21.79
CA ALA A 66 -8.60 14.61 -21.14
C ALA A 66 -7.98 14.78 -19.74
N VAL A 67 -8.38 13.91 -18.81
CA VAL A 67 -7.81 13.85 -17.44
C VAL A 67 -7.05 12.56 -17.27
N ALA A 68 -5.78 12.67 -16.90
CA ALA A 68 -4.95 11.53 -16.55
C ALA A 68 -4.99 11.29 -15.03
N LEU A 69 -5.13 10.02 -14.64
CA LEU A 69 -5.18 9.57 -13.24
C LEU A 69 -4.01 8.62 -13.00
N GLY A 70 -3.08 9.02 -12.16
CA GLY A 70 -1.88 8.24 -11.82
C GLY A 70 -1.73 8.06 -10.32
N GLY A 71 -0.82 7.20 -9.91
CA GLY A 71 -0.50 7.02 -8.50
C GLY A 71 0.98 7.28 -8.22
N ARG A 72 1.30 7.87 -7.07
CA ARG A 72 2.66 8.23 -6.65
C ARG A 72 3.37 9.13 -7.65
N LEU A 73 2.74 10.25 -7.97
CA LEU A 73 3.24 11.19 -8.96
C LEU A 73 4.56 11.83 -8.55
N SER A 74 5.61 11.61 -9.34
CA SER A 74 6.88 12.31 -9.20
C SER A 74 6.76 13.77 -9.67
N VAL A 75 7.71 14.62 -9.27
CA VAL A 75 7.81 16.00 -9.79
C VAL A 75 7.94 15.98 -11.31
N GLN A 76 8.76 15.08 -11.85
CA GLN A 76 8.94 14.91 -13.27
C GLN A 76 7.63 14.55 -14.00
N ALA A 77 6.83 13.63 -13.46
CA ALA A 77 5.53 13.27 -14.06
C ALA A 77 4.58 14.48 -14.12
N LYS A 78 4.57 15.30 -13.08
CA LYS A 78 3.76 16.54 -13.04
C LYS A 78 4.24 17.56 -14.09
N THR A 79 5.55 17.73 -14.24
CA THR A 79 6.12 18.62 -15.27
C THR A 79 5.74 18.15 -16.68
N ILE A 80 5.87 16.84 -16.96
CA ILE A 80 5.49 16.26 -18.26
C ILE A 80 4.02 16.51 -18.57
N ALA A 81 3.15 16.33 -17.58
CA ALA A 81 1.73 16.57 -17.75
C ALA A 81 1.40 18.05 -18.01
N GLN A 82 2.06 18.94 -17.30
CA GLN A 82 1.93 20.39 -17.51
C GLN A 82 2.39 20.81 -18.92
N GLU A 83 3.51 20.29 -19.40
CA GLU A 83 4.04 20.55 -20.74
C GLU A 83 3.10 20.00 -21.84
N ALA A 84 2.44 18.87 -21.56
CA ALA A 84 1.46 18.27 -22.47
C ALA A 84 0.08 18.95 -22.41
N GLY A 85 -0.15 19.88 -21.47
CA GLY A 85 -1.47 20.50 -21.26
C GLY A 85 -2.55 19.54 -20.76
N VAL A 86 -2.15 18.44 -20.12
CA VAL A 86 -3.06 17.40 -19.58
C VAL A 86 -3.12 17.52 -18.06
N GLU A 87 -4.34 17.57 -17.53
CA GLU A 87 -4.54 17.51 -16.09
C GLU A 87 -4.16 16.12 -15.56
N LEU A 88 -3.28 16.09 -14.53
CA LEU A 88 -2.81 14.85 -13.91
C LEU A 88 -3.20 14.81 -12.44
N VAL A 89 -4.07 13.87 -12.08
CA VAL A 89 -4.61 13.69 -10.73
C VAL A 89 -3.95 12.50 -10.04
N ASP A 90 -3.47 12.71 -8.80
CA ASP A 90 -2.88 11.64 -7.98
C ASP A 90 -3.95 10.93 -7.16
N TYR A 91 -4.42 9.76 -7.63
CA TYR A 91 -5.34 8.95 -6.85
C TYR A 91 -4.68 8.32 -5.62
N PHE A 92 -3.34 8.22 -5.58
CA PHE A 92 -2.62 7.62 -4.46
C PHE A 92 -2.51 8.56 -3.24
N ALA A 93 -2.74 9.86 -3.45
CA ALA A 93 -2.83 10.85 -2.38
C ALA A 93 -4.16 10.76 -1.59
N ARG A 94 -5.12 9.95 -2.07
CA ARG A 94 -6.45 9.82 -1.46
C ARG A 94 -6.41 8.94 -0.22
N PRO A 95 -6.91 9.44 0.94
CA PRO A 95 -6.92 8.68 2.19
C PRO A 95 -7.67 7.35 2.11
N GLU A 96 -8.79 7.32 1.39
CA GLU A 96 -9.59 6.10 1.22
C GLU A 96 -8.83 4.99 0.51
N LEU A 97 -7.97 5.31 -0.47
CA LEU A 97 -7.13 4.30 -1.11
C LEU A 97 -6.10 3.71 -0.14
N THR A 98 -5.56 4.53 0.75
CA THR A 98 -4.64 4.05 1.79
C THR A 98 -5.34 3.02 2.70
N VAL A 99 -6.60 3.28 3.07
CA VAL A 99 -7.40 2.34 3.87
C VAL A 99 -7.69 1.06 3.10
N TYR A 100 -8.13 1.15 1.84
CA TYR A 100 -8.38 -0.03 1.02
C TYR A 100 -7.13 -0.88 0.79
N ASN A 101 -5.99 -0.26 0.50
CA ASN A 101 -4.71 -0.96 0.30
C ASN A 101 -4.15 -1.58 1.59
N ALA A 102 -4.58 -1.13 2.76
CA ALA A 102 -4.18 -1.74 4.02
C ALA A 102 -4.72 -3.18 4.16
N ILE A 103 -5.86 -3.50 3.57
CA ILE A 103 -6.48 -4.83 3.64
C ILE A 103 -5.59 -5.88 2.97
N PRO A 104 -5.31 -5.80 1.65
CA PRO A 104 -4.46 -6.79 1.00
C PRO A 104 -3.01 -6.75 1.51
N THR A 105 -2.52 -5.62 2.02
CA THR A 105 -1.21 -5.55 2.68
C THR A 105 -1.20 -6.39 3.95
N ALA A 106 -2.23 -6.30 4.78
CA ALA A 106 -2.34 -7.08 6.02
C ALA A 106 -2.46 -8.58 5.72
N GLU A 107 -3.27 -8.96 4.75
CA GLU A 107 -3.47 -10.36 4.36
C GLU A 107 -2.19 -10.95 3.73
N GLY A 108 -1.50 -10.20 2.88
CA GLY A 108 -0.21 -10.62 2.33
C GLY A 108 0.86 -10.77 3.42
N CYS A 109 0.88 -9.90 4.43
CA CYS A 109 1.76 -10.05 5.60
C CYS A 109 1.44 -11.34 6.37
N ILE A 110 0.16 -11.63 6.62
CA ILE A 110 -0.26 -12.88 7.28
C ILE A 110 0.20 -14.09 6.48
N GLY A 111 0.06 -14.05 5.15
CA GLY A 111 0.57 -15.10 4.27
C GLY A 111 2.08 -15.34 4.44
N ILE A 112 2.88 -14.28 4.52
CA ILE A 112 4.32 -14.37 4.81
C ILE A 112 4.55 -14.98 6.19
N LEU A 113 3.86 -14.50 7.22
CA LEU A 113 4.02 -15.03 8.58
C LEU A 113 3.71 -16.53 8.64
N LEU A 114 2.66 -17.00 7.96
CA LEU A 114 2.29 -18.41 7.91
C LEU A 114 3.31 -19.25 7.12
N ALA A 115 3.88 -18.72 6.04
CA ALA A 115 4.86 -19.42 5.23
C ALA A 115 6.24 -19.54 5.91
N GLU A 116 6.61 -18.52 6.68
CA GLU A 116 7.96 -18.40 7.26
C GLU A 116 8.08 -18.98 8.67
N ARG A 117 6.96 -19.31 9.32
CA ARG A 117 6.93 -19.85 10.68
C ARG A 117 6.63 -21.35 10.65
N THR A 118 7.22 -22.06 11.60
CA THR A 118 6.92 -23.49 11.85
C THR A 118 5.80 -23.69 12.87
N ARG A 119 5.28 -22.59 13.45
CA ARG A 119 4.21 -22.59 14.46
C ARG A 119 3.04 -21.74 13.98
N THR A 120 1.84 -22.06 14.46
CA THR A 120 0.63 -21.28 14.22
C THR A 120 0.77 -19.85 14.77
N LEU A 121 -0.04 -18.92 14.27
CA LEU A 121 -0.16 -17.57 14.83
C LEU A 121 -0.91 -17.57 16.17
N TRP A 122 -1.75 -18.56 16.42
CA TRP A 122 -2.46 -18.71 17.69
C TRP A 122 -1.48 -18.82 18.87
N GLY A 123 -1.69 -17.98 19.90
CA GLY A 123 -0.83 -17.90 21.08
C GLY A 123 0.55 -17.27 20.83
N THR A 124 0.87 -16.83 19.61
CA THR A 124 2.13 -16.16 19.33
C THR A 124 2.17 -14.75 19.93
N ASN A 125 3.25 -14.41 20.64
CA ASN A 125 3.51 -13.04 21.05
C ASN A 125 4.13 -12.28 19.87
N LEU A 126 3.36 -11.36 19.29
CA LEU A 126 3.74 -10.61 18.11
C LEU A 126 3.85 -9.11 18.43
N LEU A 127 4.96 -8.52 18.04
CA LEU A 127 5.21 -7.09 18.17
C LEU A 127 4.89 -6.38 16.86
N LEU A 128 3.90 -5.48 16.88
CA LEU A 128 3.48 -4.68 15.74
C LEU A 128 3.93 -3.24 15.91
N LEU A 129 4.86 -2.77 15.07
CA LEU A 129 5.38 -1.42 15.11
C LEU A 129 4.56 -0.50 14.21
N GLY A 130 3.94 0.50 14.81
CA GLY A 130 3.04 1.45 14.15
C GLY A 130 1.58 0.98 14.13
N PHE A 131 0.66 1.97 14.24
CA PHE A 131 -0.78 1.71 14.24
C PHE A 131 -1.52 2.70 13.32
N GLY A 132 -0.95 2.90 12.12
CA GLY A 132 -1.62 3.51 10.97
C GLY A 132 -2.60 2.53 10.30
N PRO A 133 -3.15 2.86 9.12
CA PRO A 133 -4.13 2.01 8.44
C PRO A 133 -3.70 0.55 8.28
N VAL A 134 -2.45 0.29 7.88
CA VAL A 134 -1.90 -1.08 7.75
C VAL A 134 -1.81 -1.77 9.12
N GLY A 135 -1.28 -1.07 10.15
CA GLY A 135 -1.17 -1.62 11.50
C GLY A 135 -2.53 -1.98 12.09
N GLN A 136 -3.54 -1.14 11.88
CA GLN A 136 -4.92 -1.40 12.34
C GLN A 136 -5.53 -2.61 11.61
N ALA A 137 -5.45 -2.65 10.28
CA ALA A 137 -5.96 -3.77 9.50
C ALA A 137 -5.29 -5.10 9.87
N LEU A 138 -3.98 -5.08 10.10
CA LEU A 138 -3.19 -6.26 10.45
C LEU A 138 -3.44 -6.68 11.91
N GLY A 139 -3.39 -5.75 12.86
CA GLY A 139 -3.56 -6.04 14.27
C GLY A 139 -4.88 -6.72 14.58
N ALA A 140 -5.99 -6.21 14.02
CA ALA A 140 -7.32 -6.83 14.17
C ALA A 140 -7.36 -8.26 13.62
N ARG A 141 -6.75 -8.52 12.46
CA ARG A 141 -6.72 -9.85 11.84
C ARG A 141 -5.85 -10.83 12.62
N LEU A 142 -4.69 -10.39 13.10
CA LEU A 142 -3.80 -11.21 13.91
C LEU A 142 -4.45 -11.59 15.24
N ALA A 143 -5.15 -10.67 15.90
CA ALA A 143 -5.91 -10.95 17.11
C ALA A 143 -7.04 -11.97 16.86
N ALA A 144 -7.76 -11.84 15.73
CA ALA A 144 -8.79 -12.80 15.33
C ALA A 144 -8.22 -14.20 15.05
N LEU A 145 -6.95 -14.30 14.63
CA LEU A 145 -6.22 -15.56 14.51
C LEU A 145 -5.66 -16.07 15.85
N GLY A 146 -5.95 -15.39 16.95
CA GLY A 146 -5.55 -15.77 18.30
C GLY A 146 -4.11 -15.40 18.68
N ALA A 147 -3.47 -14.50 17.97
CA ALA A 147 -2.16 -13.97 18.34
C ALA A 147 -2.27 -12.96 19.50
N ASN A 148 -1.29 -12.95 20.39
CA ASN A 148 -1.13 -11.93 21.43
C ASN A 148 -0.37 -10.74 20.82
N VAL A 149 -1.09 -9.73 20.33
CA VAL A 149 -0.51 -8.61 19.61
C VAL A 149 -0.22 -7.46 20.56
N THR A 150 1.04 -7.04 20.61
CA THR A 150 1.47 -5.80 21.26
C THR A 150 1.78 -4.75 20.20
N VAL A 151 1.02 -3.66 20.20
CA VAL A 151 1.22 -2.52 19.32
C VAL A 151 2.19 -1.55 19.96
N CYS A 152 3.32 -1.32 19.30
CA CYS A 152 4.32 -0.36 19.76
C CYS A 152 4.21 0.91 18.91
N ALA A 153 3.75 2.01 19.49
CA ALA A 153 3.50 3.26 18.78
C ALA A 153 3.95 4.50 19.57
N ARG A 154 4.36 5.54 18.82
CA ARG A 154 4.83 6.80 19.40
C ARG A 154 3.68 7.60 20.02
N ARG A 155 2.55 7.72 19.29
CA ARG A 155 1.43 8.54 19.69
C ARG A 155 0.52 7.81 20.68
N ALA A 156 0.14 8.50 21.80
CA ALA A 156 -0.72 7.93 22.82
C ALA A 156 -2.09 7.51 22.29
N GLU A 157 -2.65 8.31 21.37
CA GLU A 157 -3.93 8.00 20.73
C GLU A 157 -3.92 6.67 19.95
N GLN A 158 -2.78 6.33 19.30
CA GLN A 158 -2.65 5.05 18.61
C GLN A 158 -2.60 3.86 19.57
N ARG A 159 -1.97 4.03 20.74
CA ARG A 159 -1.94 3.00 21.78
C ARG A 159 -3.34 2.82 22.40
N ALA A 160 -4.00 3.92 22.73
CA ALA A 160 -5.38 3.87 23.25
C ALA A 160 -6.35 3.23 22.24
N LEU A 161 -6.20 3.53 20.94
CA LEU A 161 -6.98 2.89 19.89
C LEU A 161 -6.69 1.37 19.82
N ALA A 162 -5.42 0.96 19.95
CA ALA A 162 -5.06 -0.45 19.98
C ALA A 162 -5.71 -1.15 21.18
N GLU A 163 -5.64 -0.55 22.36
CA GLU A 163 -6.26 -1.07 23.60
C GLU A 163 -7.79 -1.17 23.49
N SER A 164 -8.43 -0.20 22.87
CA SER A 164 -9.90 -0.24 22.64
C SER A 164 -10.33 -1.36 21.70
N LEU A 165 -9.41 -1.88 20.89
CA LEU A 165 -9.61 -3.04 20.00
C LEU A 165 -9.16 -4.37 20.62
N GLY A 166 -8.84 -4.38 21.92
CA GLY A 166 -8.40 -5.58 22.65
C GLY A 166 -6.94 -5.98 22.42
N LEU A 167 -6.11 -5.09 21.83
CA LEU A 167 -4.69 -5.29 21.67
C LEU A 167 -3.92 -4.68 22.85
N GLN A 168 -2.65 -5.04 23.02
CA GLN A 168 -1.81 -4.38 24.02
C GLN A 168 -1.14 -3.14 23.44
N GLY A 169 -1.16 -2.00 24.16
CA GLY A 169 -0.49 -0.77 23.78
C GLY A 169 0.87 -0.64 24.48
N ALA A 170 1.93 -0.24 23.74
CA ALA A 170 3.26 0.02 24.29
C ALA A 170 3.91 1.26 23.66
N GLU A 171 4.76 1.93 24.41
CA GLU A 171 5.50 3.09 23.90
C GLU A 171 6.66 2.67 23.01
N LEU A 172 6.80 3.34 21.86
CA LEU A 172 7.91 3.07 20.94
C LEU A 172 9.28 3.30 21.58
N ALA A 173 9.40 4.23 22.52
CA ALA A 173 10.62 4.47 23.26
C ALA A 173 11.10 3.27 24.10
N ARG A 174 10.19 2.35 24.46
CA ARG A 174 10.49 1.13 25.21
C ARG A 174 10.81 -0.08 24.31
N LEU A 175 10.91 0.11 22.99
CA LEU A 175 11.04 -0.98 22.01
C LEU A 175 12.18 -1.95 22.34
N ALA A 176 13.38 -1.44 22.64
CA ALA A 176 14.54 -2.28 22.98
C ALA A 176 14.31 -3.13 24.25
N ALA A 177 13.64 -2.56 25.25
CA ALA A 177 13.32 -3.28 26.48
C ALA A 177 12.23 -4.34 26.31
N LEU A 178 11.33 -4.14 25.35
CA LEU A 178 10.25 -5.08 25.04
C LEU A 178 10.71 -6.23 24.12
N ALA A 179 11.67 -5.94 23.23
CA ALA A 179 12.10 -6.86 22.16
C ALA A 179 12.38 -8.31 22.64
N PRO A 180 13.01 -8.57 23.80
CA PRO A 180 13.28 -9.94 24.24
C PRO A 180 12.07 -10.84 24.43
N ALA A 181 10.87 -10.26 24.59
CA ALA A 181 9.63 -11.02 24.80
C ALA A 181 9.01 -11.54 23.49
N PHE A 182 9.53 -11.13 22.33
CA PHE A 182 8.94 -11.41 21.03
C PHE A 182 9.90 -12.20 20.12
N ASP A 183 9.36 -13.13 19.36
CA ASP A 183 10.04 -13.85 18.30
C ASP A 183 9.57 -13.45 16.91
N THR A 184 8.53 -12.62 16.85
CA THR A 184 7.92 -12.15 15.60
C THR A 184 7.64 -10.65 15.70
N VAL A 185 8.18 -9.91 14.75
CA VAL A 185 8.04 -8.45 14.68
C VAL A 185 7.53 -8.06 13.30
N VAL A 186 6.49 -7.24 13.25
CA VAL A 186 6.03 -6.62 12.00
C VAL A 186 6.20 -5.11 12.09
N ASN A 187 6.93 -4.54 11.15
CA ASN A 187 7.13 -3.10 11.09
C ASN A 187 6.24 -2.45 10.01
N THR A 188 5.54 -1.37 10.38
CA THR A 188 4.78 -0.52 9.45
C THR A 188 5.26 0.93 9.44
N ILE A 189 6.32 1.26 10.19
CA ILE A 189 6.84 2.62 10.36
C ILE A 189 7.92 2.88 9.30
N PRO A 190 7.75 3.89 8.41
CA PRO A 190 8.74 4.21 7.38
C PRO A 190 9.87 5.11 7.92
N ALA A 191 10.45 4.70 9.03
CA ALA A 191 11.60 5.36 9.67
C ALA A 191 12.44 4.31 10.39
N PRO A 192 13.76 4.52 10.57
CA PRO A 192 14.64 3.58 11.26
C PRO A 192 14.20 3.35 12.71
N VAL A 193 13.51 2.24 12.97
CA VAL A 193 13.04 1.84 14.32
C VAL A 193 13.64 0.53 14.78
N LEU A 194 13.87 -0.42 13.87
CA LEU A 194 14.57 -1.67 14.13
C LEU A 194 16.09 -1.47 13.88
N THR A 195 16.70 -0.67 14.74
CA THR A 195 18.13 -0.37 14.72
C THR A 195 18.93 -1.50 15.37
N GLU A 196 20.26 -1.52 15.18
CA GLU A 196 21.12 -2.56 15.72
C GLU A 196 20.93 -2.82 17.23
N PRO A 197 20.80 -1.81 18.13
CA PRO A 197 20.52 -2.07 19.54
C PRO A 197 19.19 -2.78 19.80
N VAL A 198 18.15 -2.48 19.02
CA VAL A 198 16.85 -3.15 19.14
C VAL A 198 16.93 -4.58 18.61
N LEU A 199 17.60 -4.77 17.48
CA LEU A 199 17.80 -6.08 16.86
C LEU A 199 18.64 -7.01 17.74
N ALA A 200 19.66 -6.48 18.41
CA ALA A 200 20.49 -7.23 19.36
C ALA A 200 19.71 -7.70 20.61
N ALA A 201 18.61 -7.04 20.95
CA ALA A 201 17.73 -7.44 22.04
C ALA A 201 16.72 -8.53 21.63
N LEU A 202 16.49 -8.74 20.34
CA LEU A 202 15.64 -9.84 19.84
C LEU A 202 16.35 -11.19 20.01
N ARG A 203 15.56 -12.25 20.07
CA ARG A 203 16.12 -13.61 20.09
C ARG A 203 16.73 -13.97 18.74
N PRO A 204 17.85 -14.68 18.68
CA PRO A 204 18.35 -15.24 17.43
C PRO A 204 17.26 -16.09 16.75
N GLY A 205 17.14 -15.96 15.44
CA GLY A 205 16.08 -16.63 14.67
C GLY A 205 14.73 -15.91 14.67
N SER A 206 14.60 -14.75 15.34
CA SER A 206 13.38 -13.94 15.27
C SER A 206 13.03 -13.56 13.84
N LEU A 207 11.73 -13.64 13.51
CA LEU A 207 11.19 -13.25 12.22
C LEU A 207 10.78 -11.77 12.24
N ILE A 208 11.29 -11.01 11.30
CA ILE A 208 10.96 -9.60 11.08
C ILE A 208 10.33 -9.45 9.70
N VAL A 209 9.12 -8.91 9.62
CA VAL A 209 8.49 -8.53 8.35
C VAL A 209 8.34 -7.01 8.31
N ASP A 210 9.08 -6.37 7.41
CA ASP A 210 9.03 -4.92 7.24
C ASP A 210 8.11 -4.56 6.07
N LEU A 211 6.98 -3.93 6.36
CA LEU A 211 5.96 -3.48 5.42
C LEU A 211 6.15 -2.03 4.98
N ALA A 212 7.09 -1.32 5.61
CA ALA A 212 7.31 0.09 5.34
C ALA A 212 7.87 0.30 3.93
N SER A 213 7.51 1.41 3.32
CA SER A 213 8.09 1.82 2.03
C SER A 213 9.60 1.99 2.13
N LYS A 214 10.30 1.81 1.01
CA LYS A 214 11.77 2.02 0.98
C LYS A 214 12.15 3.37 1.58
N PRO A 215 13.24 3.41 2.37
CA PRO A 215 14.22 2.35 2.61
C PRO A 215 13.77 1.28 3.63
N GLY A 216 12.61 1.38 4.23
CA GLY A 216 12.13 0.55 5.32
C GLY A 216 12.48 1.13 6.69
N GLY A 217 12.12 0.41 7.75
CA GLY A 217 12.43 0.79 9.13
C GLY A 217 13.40 -0.16 9.84
N THR A 218 13.91 -1.17 9.10
CA THR A 218 14.78 -2.23 9.60
C THR A 218 16.21 -2.05 9.07
N ASP A 219 17.21 -2.12 9.95
CA ASP A 219 18.60 -2.33 9.55
C ASP A 219 18.78 -3.81 9.14
N PHE A 220 18.57 -4.08 7.85
CA PHE A 220 18.65 -5.44 7.31
C PHE A 220 20.06 -6.05 7.43
N ALA A 221 21.10 -5.23 7.32
CA ALA A 221 22.48 -5.71 7.46
C ALA A 221 22.77 -6.12 8.91
N ALA A 222 22.36 -5.33 9.90
CA ALA A 222 22.46 -5.70 11.30
C ALA A 222 21.59 -6.92 11.64
N ALA A 223 20.35 -6.99 11.12
CA ALA A 223 19.47 -8.14 11.34
C ALA A 223 20.12 -9.45 10.88
N GLN A 224 20.74 -9.45 9.71
CA GLN A 224 21.46 -10.62 9.18
C GLN A 224 22.67 -11.01 10.07
N ARG A 225 23.48 -10.04 10.48
CA ARG A 225 24.65 -10.29 11.38
C ARG A 225 24.22 -10.87 12.73
N LEU A 226 23.08 -10.45 13.23
CA LEU A 226 22.53 -10.86 14.52
C LEU A 226 21.66 -12.14 14.43
N GLY A 227 21.60 -12.78 13.25
CA GLY A 227 20.88 -14.03 13.07
C GLY A 227 19.36 -13.88 13.07
N CYS A 228 18.80 -12.70 12.83
CA CYS A 228 17.38 -12.47 12.62
C CYS A 228 17.01 -12.70 11.15
N LYS A 229 15.86 -13.30 10.91
CA LYS A 229 15.29 -13.43 9.55
C LYS A 229 14.46 -12.18 9.25
N ALA A 230 14.98 -11.27 8.44
CA ALA A 230 14.30 -10.03 8.08
C ALA A 230 13.85 -10.03 6.61
N ILE A 231 12.57 -9.74 6.36
CA ILE A 231 11.94 -9.70 5.04
C ILE A 231 11.40 -8.30 4.80
N HIS A 232 11.86 -7.64 3.73
CA HIS A 232 11.27 -6.39 3.27
C HIS A 232 10.11 -6.69 2.30
N ALA A 233 8.89 -6.70 2.81
CA ALA A 233 7.71 -7.11 2.07
C ALA A 233 7.05 -5.94 1.36
N LEU A 234 7.54 -5.62 0.17
CA LEU A 234 7.06 -4.52 -0.65
C LEU A 234 5.95 -4.95 -1.61
N SER A 235 5.09 -4.00 -1.96
CA SER A 235 4.06 -4.16 -3.01
C SER A 235 3.10 -5.33 -2.80
N LEU A 236 2.83 -5.71 -1.56
CA LEU A 236 1.95 -6.83 -1.21
C LEU A 236 0.57 -6.76 -1.89
N PRO A 237 -0.13 -5.60 -2.00
CA PRO A 237 -1.41 -5.55 -2.69
C PRO A 237 -1.35 -6.06 -4.13
N ALA A 238 -0.25 -5.76 -4.84
CA ALA A 238 -0.07 -6.24 -6.21
C ALA A 238 0.33 -7.72 -6.27
N ALA A 239 1.07 -8.19 -5.27
CA ALA A 239 1.61 -9.56 -5.25
C ALA A 239 0.58 -10.59 -4.78
N CYS A 240 -0.23 -10.27 -3.76
CA CYS A 240 -1.13 -11.24 -3.14
C CYS A 240 -2.59 -11.09 -3.53
N ALA A 241 -3.06 -9.87 -3.88
CA ALA A 241 -4.46 -9.61 -4.20
C ALA A 241 -4.61 -8.50 -5.27
N PRO A 242 -4.07 -8.70 -6.49
CA PRO A 242 -4.07 -7.68 -7.53
C PRO A 242 -5.49 -7.25 -7.95
N ASP A 243 -6.46 -8.15 -7.95
CA ASP A 243 -7.84 -7.83 -8.28
C ASP A 243 -8.44 -6.86 -7.25
N THR A 244 -8.31 -7.17 -5.96
CA THR A 244 -8.78 -6.28 -4.87
C THR A 244 -8.08 -4.92 -4.91
N ALA A 245 -6.77 -4.90 -5.17
CA ALA A 245 -6.01 -3.65 -5.28
C ALA A 245 -6.45 -2.81 -6.50
N GLY A 246 -6.73 -3.44 -7.63
CA GLY A 246 -7.26 -2.77 -8.82
C GLY A 246 -8.68 -2.24 -8.61
N GLU A 247 -9.54 -3.00 -7.94
CA GLU A 247 -10.88 -2.54 -7.55
C GLU A 247 -10.82 -1.31 -6.62
N ALA A 248 -9.89 -1.29 -5.68
CA ALA A 248 -9.68 -0.15 -4.80
C ALA A 248 -9.25 1.11 -5.58
N VAL A 249 -8.35 0.96 -6.55
CA VAL A 249 -7.96 2.06 -7.45
C VAL A 249 -9.18 2.57 -8.22
N ALA A 250 -9.94 1.70 -8.85
CA ALA A 250 -11.11 2.11 -9.63
C ALA A 250 -12.17 2.81 -8.79
N ARG A 251 -12.47 2.31 -7.59
CA ARG A 251 -13.40 2.96 -6.64
C ARG A 251 -12.93 4.37 -6.30
N THR A 252 -11.64 4.53 -6.00
CA THR A 252 -11.06 5.84 -5.69
C THR A 252 -11.14 6.79 -6.89
N VAL A 253 -10.83 6.30 -8.09
CA VAL A 253 -10.98 7.06 -9.34
C VAL A 253 -12.43 7.51 -9.56
N LEU A 254 -13.40 6.62 -9.39
CA LEU A 254 -14.80 6.97 -9.52
C LEU A 254 -15.27 8.01 -8.50
N THR A 255 -14.75 7.95 -7.27
CA THR A 255 -15.02 8.98 -6.24
C THR A 255 -14.46 10.34 -6.68
N ILE A 256 -13.21 10.39 -7.16
CA ILE A 256 -12.59 11.61 -7.68
C ILE A 256 -13.44 12.22 -8.81
N LEU A 257 -13.89 11.39 -9.76
CA LEU A 257 -14.66 11.89 -10.88
C LEU A 257 -16.04 12.41 -10.48
N ARG A 258 -16.71 11.76 -9.53
CA ARG A 258 -18.00 12.23 -8.99
C ARG A 258 -17.85 13.58 -8.29
N GLU A 259 -16.87 13.73 -7.42
CA GLU A 259 -16.58 14.99 -6.74
C GLU A 259 -16.32 16.15 -7.72
N ARG A 260 -15.66 15.85 -8.84
CA ARG A 260 -15.41 16.84 -9.90
C ARG A 260 -16.70 17.25 -10.63
N GLU A 261 -17.59 16.32 -10.90
CA GLU A 261 -18.88 16.61 -11.56
C GLU A 261 -19.81 17.44 -10.67
N GLU A 262 -19.71 17.27 -9.33
CA GLU A 262 -20.48 18.06 -8.36
C GLU A 262 -19.97 19.51 -8.22
N HIS A 263 -18.75 19.81 -8.64
CA HIS A 263 -18.14 21.15 -8.56
C HIS A 263 -18.09 21.89 -9.91
N THR A 264 -18.63 21.30 -10.98
CA THR A 264 -18.74 21.87 -12.34
C THR A 264 -20.15 22.26 -12.66
#